data_7eb836b6940ded2ceb15bd8b86eaa850
#
_entry.id   7eb836b6940ded2ceb15bd8b86eaa850
#
_cell.length_a   1.000
_cell.length_b   1.000
_cell.length_c   1.000
_cell.angle_alpha   90.00
_cell.angle_beta   90.00
_cell.angle_gamma   90.00
#
_symmetry.space_group_name_H-M   'P 1'
#
loop_
_entity.id
_entity.type
_entity.pdbx_description
1 polymer ?
#
loop_
_entity_poly.entity_id
_entity_poly.type
_entity_poly.pdbx_seq_one_letter_code
_entity_poly.pdbx_strand_id
1 'polypeptide(L)'
;MSEVLSPDDLARRLAEVYVALGPVYRRVSRLVEQDEQVSGLSVGVRNVLDQLRRDGDRTVPQLARAQELSRQYTQRMVDQARTDGLVELAPNPAHRRSHLVRLTHAGEAAIDSVLERELSLLERVGGDLTAAELDGTLRVLHHMDQALIALEQETGR
;
A
#
# COMPACT_ATOMS: atom_id res chain seq x y z
N MET A 1 -4.15 -1.08 33.81
CA MET A 1 -2.83 -1.68 33.53
C MET A 1 -3.07 -2.89 32.62
N SER A 2 -2.66 -2.81 31.35
CA SER A 2 -2.76 -3.97 30.46
C SER A 2 -1.66 -4.95 30.86
N GLU A 3 -2.06 -6.14 31.27
CA GLU A 3 -1.15 -7.24 31.60
C GLU A 3 -0.43 -7.71 30.33
N VAL A 4 0.89 -7.89 30.42
CA VAL A 4 1.68 -8.44 29.31
C VAL A 4 1.35 -9.93 29.21
N LEU A 5 0.92 -10.36 28.03
CA LEU A 5 0.57 -11.77 27.76
C LEU A 5 1.78 -12.68 27.86
N SER A 6 1.54 -13.93 28.29
CA SER A 6 2.56 -14.98 28.16
C SER A 6 2.91 -15.21 26.68
N PRO A 7 4.13 -15.70 26.33
CA PRO A 7 4.50 -15.96 24.94
C PRO A 7 3.50 -16.86 24.19
N ASP A 8 2.98 -17.89 24.84
CA ASP A 8 1.99 -18.81 24.25
C ASP A 8 0.64 -18.15 24.01
N ASP A 9 0.16 -17.32 24.93
CA ASP A 9 -1.09 -16.60 24.79
C ASP A 9 -0.97 -15.50 23.71
N LEU A 10 0.19 -14.83 23.66
CA LEU A 10 0.49 -13.85 22.62
C LEU A 10 0.47 -14.51 21.25
N ALA A 11 1.13 -15.67 21.08
CA ALA A 11 1.16 -16.38 19.81
C ALA A 11 -0.25 -16.80 19.35
N ARG A 12 -1.10 -17.29 20.25
CA ARG A 12 -2.50 -17.63 19.94
C ARG A 12 -3.31 -16.41 19.50
N ARG A 13 -3.17 -15.28 20.18
CA ARG A 13 -3.87 -14.04 19.83
C ARG A 13 -3.40 -13.46 18.49
N LEU A 14 -2.10 -13.53 18.21
CA LEU A 14 -1.57 -13.11 16.91
C LEU A 14 -2.07 -14.02 15.78
N ALA A 15 -2.23 -15.33 16.04
CA ALA A 15 -2.83 -16.24 15.06
C ALA A 15 -4.31 -15.89 14.77
N GLU A 16 -5.10 -15.49 15.77
CA GLU A 16 -6.47 -14.99 15.57
C GLU A 16 -6.49 -13.76 14.66
N VAL A 17 -5.59 -12.80 14.90
CA VAL A 17 -5.45 -11.60 14.06
C VAL A 17 -5.10 -12.00 12.62
N TYR A 18 -4.10 -12.87 12.44
CA TYR A 18 -3.68 -13.35 11.12
C TYR A 18 -4.83 -14.02 10.35
N VAL A 19 -5.59 -14.88 11.00
CA VAL A 19 -6.77 -15.56 10.38
C VAL A 19 -7.84 -14.55 9.98
N ALA A 20 -8.05 -13.49 10.78
CA ALA A 20 -9.04 -12.45 10.48
C ALA A 20 -8.63 -11.56 9.29
N LEU A 21 -7.33 -11.34 9.06
CA LEU A 21 -6.83 -10.50 7.96
C LEU A 21 -7.20 -11.06 6.57
N GLY A 22 -7.13 -12.38 6.39
CA GLY A 22 -7.35 -13.01 5.10
C GLY A 22 -8.71 -12.69 4.46
N PRO A 23 -9.85 -12.89 5.15
CA PRO A 23 -11.17 -12.52 4.64
C PRO A 23 -11.32 -11.02 4.38
N VAL A 24 -10.79 -10.16 5.24
CA VAL A 24 -10.84 -8.69 5.09
C VAL A 24 -10.08 -8.28 3.83
N TYR A 25 -8.83 -8.74 3.69
CA TYR A 25 -8.01 -8.47 2.52
C TYR A 25 -8.71 -8.88 1.21
N ARG A 26 -9.27 -10.11 1.15
CA ARG A 26 -10.00 -10.57 -0.05
C ARG A 26 -11.25 -9.75 -0.37
N ARG A 27 -11.95 -9.23 0.63
CA ARG A 27 -13.13 -8.36 0.41
C ARG A 27 -12.70 -7.00 -0.12
N VAL A 28 -11.69 -6.40 0.49
CA VAL A 28 -11.12 -5.12 0.03
C VAL A 28 -10.60 -5.26 -1.41
N SER A 29 -9.83 -6.33 -1.70
CA SER A 29 -9.32 -6.58 -3.06
C SER A 29 -10.44 -6.66 -4.10
N ARG A 30 -11.54 -7.38 -3.80
CA ARG A 30 -12.69 -7.44 -4.72
C ARG A 30 -13.37 -6.09 -4.93
N LEU A 31 -13.48 -5.26 -3.88
CA LEU A 31 -14.05 -3.92 -4.01
C LEU A 31 -13.17 -3.01 -4.85
N VAL A 32 -11.84 -3.13 -4.68
CA VAL A 32 -10.85 -2.41 -5.50
C VAL A 32 -10.90 -2.87 -6.95
N GLU A 33 -10.99 -4.18 -7.22
CA GLU A 33 -11.16 -4.73 -8.57
C GLU A 33 -12.45 -4.24 -9.25
N GLN A 34 -13.55 -4.11 -8.50
CA GLN A 34 -14.78 -3.52 -9.02
C GLN A 34 -14.60 -2.02 -9.33
N ASP A 35 -13.83 -1.31 -8.54
CA ASP A 35 -13.50 0.10 -8.77
C ASP A 35 -12.57 0.29 -9.98
N GLU A 36 -11.71 -0.68 -10.30
CA GLU A 36 -10.90 -0.66 -11.54
C GLU A 36 -11.77 -0.57 -12.80
N GLN A 37 -12.87 -1.30 -12.83
CA GLN A 37 -13.83 -1.24 -13.96
C GLN A 37 -14.48 0.14 -14.08
N VAL A 38 -14.56 0.88 -12.99
CA VAL A 38 -15.13 2.24 -12.95
C VAL A 38 -14.06 3.31 -13.16
N SER A 39 -12.88 3.16 -12.56
CA SER A 39 -11.79 4.13 -12.62
C SER A 39 -10.91 3.98 -13.87
N GLY A 40 -10.90 2.78 -14.49
CA GLY A 40 -10.01 2.46 -15.60
C GLY A 40 -8.53 2.29 -15.20
N LEU A 41 -8.22 2.33 -13.89
CA LEU A 41 -6.88 2.16 -13.37
C LEU A 41 -6.66 0.70 -12.97
N SER A 42 -5.63 0.05 -13.48
CA SER A 42 -5.22 -1.27 -12.97
C SER A 42 -4.64 -1.15 -11.56
N VAL A 43 -4.75 -2.21 -10.73
CA VAL A 43 -4.18 -2.27 -9.35
C VAL A 43 -2.72 -1.83 -9.35
N GLY A 44 -1.93 -2.29 -10.32
CA GLY A 44 -0.53 -1.95 -10.40
C GLY A 44 -0.27 -0.46 -10.67
N VAL A 45 -1.04 0.14 -11.58
CA VAL A 45 -0.96 1.59 -11.86
C VAL A 45 -1.43 2.37 -10.65
N ARG A 46 -2.58 2.01 -10.05
CA ARG A 46 -3.09 2.63 -8.82
C ARG A 46 -2.03 2.64 -7.71
N ASN A 47 -1.37 1.52 -7.46
CA ASN A 47 -0.35 1.41 -6.42
C ASN A 47 0.85 2.35 -6.68
N VAL A 48 1.26 2.51 -7.94
CA VAL A 48 2.30 3.47 -8.32
C VAL A 48 1.86 4.90 -8.03
N LEU A 49 0.64 5.28 -8.44
CA LEU A 49 0.12 6.63 -8.22
C LEU A 49 -0.05 6.94 -6.73
N ASP A 50 -0.62 6.01 -5.97
CA ASP A 50 -0.82 6.15 -4.51
C ASP A 50 0.51 6.32 -3.77
N GLN A 51 1.54 5.56 -4.15
CA GLN A 51 2.86 5.72 -3.58
C GLN A 51 3.49 7.07 -3.91
N LEU A 52 3.39 7.53 -5.16
CA LEU A 52 3.87 8.84 -5.55
C LEU A 52 3.10 9.96 -4.85
N ARG A 53 1.80 9.78 -4.62
CA ARG A 53 0.96 10.74 -3.89
C ARG A 53 1.39 10.89 -2.43
N ARG A 54 1.77 9.79 -1.77
CA ARG A 54 2.22 9.78 -0.36
C ARG A 54 3.66 10.26 -0.20
N ASP A 55 4.55 9.80 -1.05
CA ASP A 55 6.00 9.92 -0.86
C ASP A 55 6.66 10.98 -1.75
N GLY A 56 5.92 11.54 -2.73
CA GLY A 56 6.47 12.41 -3.77
C GLY A 56 7.26 11.65 -4.84
N ASP A 57 8.06 12.38 -5.61
CA ASP A 57 8.84 11.84 -6.73
C ASP A 57 9.77 10.70 -6.29
N ARG A 58 9.74 9.57 -7.00
CA ARG A 58 10.56 8.38 -6.72
C ARG A 58 11.12 7.77 -7.99
N THR A 59 12.26 7.12 -7.89
CA THR A 59 12.77 6.27 -8.97
C THR A 59 12.05 4.92 -8.99
N VAL A 60 12.00 4.26 -10.16
CA VAL A 60 11.40 2.91 -10.26
C VAL A 60 11.98 1.91 -9.26
N PRO A 61 13.30 1.85 -8.99
CA PRO A 61 13.83 0.99 -7.94
C PRO A 61 13.36 1.33 -6.52
N GLN A 62 13.06 2.61 -6.23
CA GLN A 62 12.51 3.01 -4.92
C GLN A 62 11.06 2.58 -4.79
N LEU A 63 10.24 2.76 -5.84
CA LEU A 63 8.86 2.27 -5.90
C LEU A 63 8.80 0.76 -5.73
N ALA A 64 9.65 0.02 -6.46
CA ALA A 64 9.70 -1.44 -6.39
C ALA A 64 10.02 -1.95 -4.97
N ARG A 65 11.01 -1.35 -4.32
CA ARG A 65 11.39 -1.72 -2.94
C ARG A 65 10.29 -1.42 -1.93
N ALA A 66 9.66 -0.25 -2.03
CA ALA A 66 8.62 0.14 -1.09
C ALA A 66 7.35 -0.72 -1.20
N GLN A 67 7.12 -1.34 -2.35
CA GLN A 67 5.98 -2.22 -2.59
C GLN A 67 6.34 -3.71 -2.56
N GLU A 68 7.62 -4.04 -2.28
CA GLU A 68 8.14 -5.42 -2.30
C GLU A 68 7.88 -6.15 -3.64
N LEU A 69 7.88 -5.40 -4.72
CA LEU A 69 7.63 -5.90 -6.07
C LEU A 69 8.92 -5.97 -6.91
N SER A 70 8.91 -6.82 -7.94
CA SER A 70 10.02 -6.86 -8.87
C SER A 70 10.16 -5.54 -9.62
N ARG A 71 11.40 -5.10 -9.86
CA ARG A 71 11.70 -3.89 -10.64
C ARG A 71 11.07 -3.94 -12.03
N GLN A 72 11.06 -5.10 -12.67
CA GLN A 72 10.49 -5.27 -14.00
C GLN A 72 8.97 -5.06 -14.00
N TYR A 73 8.27 -5.60 -13.00
CA TYR A 73 6.84 -5.39 -12.86
C TYR A 73 6.52 -3.91 -12.63
N THR A 74 7.23 -3.27 -11.68
CA THR A 74 7.04 -1.84 -11.36
C THR A 74 7.34 -0.96 -12.58
N GLN A 75 8.39 -1.29 -13.37
CA GLN A 75 8.70 -0.57 -14.60
C GLN A 75 7.53 -0.62 -15.59
N ARG A 76 6.93 -1.80 -15.80
CA ARG A 76 5.75 -1.93 -16.69
C ARG A 76 4.57 -1.08 -16.22
N MET A 77 4.32 -1.02 -14.90
CA MET A 77 3.23 -0.21 -14.34
C MET A 77 3.50 1.28 -14.52
N VAL A 78 4.74 1.72 -14.33
CA VAL A 78 5.16 3.11 -14.60
C VAL A 78 5.04 3.44 -16.08
N ASP A 79 5.46 2.54 -16.97
CA ASP A 79 5.35 2.75 -18.42
C ASP A 79 3.88 2.83 -18.88
N GLN A 80 3.00 2.02 -18.29
CA GLN A 80 1.55 2.10 -18.51
C GLN A 80 1.01 3.44 -18.01
N ALA A 81 1.29 3.82 -16.77
CA ALA A 81 0.85 5.09 -16.19
C ALA A 81 1.33 6.30 -17.01
N ARG A 82 2.53 6.20 -17.59
CA ARG A 82 3.06 7.24 -18.48
C ARG A 82 2.33 7.29 -19.83
N THR A 83 2.01 6.14 -20.39
CA THR A 83 1.23 6.05 -21.64
C THR A 83 -0.16 6.66 -21.44
N ASP A 84 -0.75 6.45 -20.27
CA ASP A 84 -2.06 6.99 -19.89
C ASP A 84 -1.99 8.48 -19.47
N GLY A 85 -0.78 9.10 -19.49
CA GLY A 85 -0.58 10.51 -19.16
C GLY A 85 -0.69 10.83 -17.65
N LEU A 86 -0.63 9.80 -16.77
CA LEU A 86 -0.81 9.95 -15.33
C LEU A 86 0.51 10.25 -14.60
N VAL A 87 1.64 9.86 -15.19
CA VAL A 87 2.97 10.16 -14.67
C VAL A 87 3.89 10.67 -15.78
N GLU A 88 4.91 11.41 -15.39
CA GLU A 88 6.01 11.86 -16.24
C GLU A 88 7.36 11.47 -15.65
N LEU A 89 8.41 11.51 -16.49
CA LEU A 89 9.78 11.31 -16.06
C LEU A 89 10.47 12.67 -15.89
N ALA A 90 10.97 12.93 -14.69
CA ALA A 90 11.71 14.13 -14.34
C ALA A 90 13.21 13.83 -14.18
N PRO A 91 14.10 14.81 -14.41
CA PRO A 91 15.52 14.67 -14.10
C PRO A 91 15.73 14.37 -12.61
N ASN A 92 16.67 13.45 -12.32
CA ASN A 92 17.05 13.17 -10.95
C ASN A 92 18.33 13.95 -10.58
N PRO A 93 18.24 14.95 -9.70
CA PRO A 93 19.41 15.76 -9.34
C PRO A 93 20.50 14.95 -8.61
N ALA A 94 20.09 13.88 -7.90
CA ALA A 94 21.03 13.02 -7.18
C ALA A 94 21.77 12.02 -8.08
N HIS A 95 21.16 11.62 -9.21
CA HIS A 95 21.72 10.59 -10.09
C HIS A 95 21.36 10.84 -11.56
N ARG A 96 22.26 11.42 -12.33
CA ARG A 96 22.06 11.79 -13.75
C ARG A 96 21.62 10.64 -14.68
N ARG A 97 21.86 9.38 -14.31
CA ARG A 97 21.49 8.19 -15.10
C ARG A 97 20.13 7.59 -14.72
N SER A 98 19.46 8.12 -13.73
CA SER A 98 18.12 7.67 -13.31
C SER A 98 17.14 8.82 -13.42
N HIS A 99 15.87 8.50 -13.72
CA HIS A 99 14.79 9.46 -13.73
C HIS A 99 13.93 9.29 -12.48
N LEU A 100 13.34 10.37 -12.04
CA LEU A 100 12.26 10.37 -11.08
C LEU A 100 10.94 10.18 -11.84
N VAL A 101 10.05 9.39 -11.29
CA VAL A 101 8.66 9.29 -11.71
C VAL A 101 7.89 10.31 -10.88
N ARG A 102 7.11 11.14 -11.54
CA ARG A 102 6.31 12.21 -10.93
C ARG A 102 4.88 12.11 -11.39
N LEU A 103 3.92 12.39 -10.52
CA LEU A 103 2.52 12.54 -10.92
C LEU A 103 2.36 13.75 -11.85
N THR A 104 1.53 13.58 -12.86
CA THR A 104 0.96 14.72 -13.61
C THR A 104 -0.27 15.23 -12.86
N HIS A 105 -0.79 16.40 -13.23
CA HIS A 105 -2.08 16.88 -12.71
C HIS A 105 -3.21 15.87 -12.95
N ALA A 106 -3.21 15.18 -14.10
CA ALA A 106 -4.17 14.11 -14.40
C ALA A 106 -3.99 12.90 -13.46
N GLY A 107 -2.73 12.54 -13.15
CA GLY A 107 -2.40 11.48 -12.20
C GLY A 107 -2.83 11.81 -10.78
N GLU A 108 -2.59 13.05 -10.33
CA GLU A 108 -3.08 13.52 -9.02
C GLU A 108 -4.60 13.44 -8.93
N ALA A 109 -5.31 14.00 -9.91
CA ALA A 109 -6.77 13.95 -9.93
C ALA A 109 -7.33 12.53 -9.98
N ALA A 110 -6.69 11.64 -10.74
CA ALA A 110 -7.10 10.23 -10.84
C ALA A 110 -6.97 9.50 -9.50
N ILE A 111 -5.82 9.63 -8.83
CA ILE A 111 -5.62 8.95 -7.54
C ILE A 111 -6.46 9.57 -6.42
N ASP A 112 -6.60 10.89 -6.38
CA ASP A 112 -7.43 11.57 -5.39
C ASP A 112 -8.90 11.11 -5.51
N SER A 113 -9.43 10.97 -6.73
CA SER A 113 -10.78 10.43 -6.97
C SER A 113 -10.95 8.98 -6.47
N VAL A 114 -9.92 8.13 -6.60
CA VAL A 114 -9.95 6.76 -6.05
C VAL A 114 -9.97 6.79 -4.52
N LEU A 115 -9.09 7.59 -3.90
CA LEU A 115 -9.00 7.71 -2.44
C LEU A 115 -10.28 8.29 -1.83
N GLU A 116 -10.92 9.26 -2.45
CA GLU A 116 -12.21 9.80 -2.01
C GLU A 116 -13.31 8.74 -2.01
N ARG A 117 -13.39 7.90 -3.05
CA ARG A 117 -14.35 6.79 -3.11
C ARG A 117 -14.08 5.74 -2.04
N GLU A 118 -12.80 5.42 -1.79
CA GLU A 118 -12.43 4.49 -0.72
C GLU A 118 -12.81 5.03 0.65
N LEU A 119 -12.56 6.32 0.92
CA LEU A 119 -12.97 6.97 2.16
C LEU A 119 -14.49 6.90 2.34
N SER A 120 -15.28 7.23 1.30
CA SER A 120 -16.74 7.15 1.34
C SER A 120 -17.24 5.71 1.60
N LEU A 121 -16.53 4.69 1.10
CA LEU A 121 -16.82 3.30 1.42
C LEU A 121 -16.51 2.97 2.87
N LEU A 122 -15.34 3.41 3.37
CA LEU A 122 -14.89 3.16 4.75
C LEU A 122 -15.75 3.85 5.78
N GLU A 123 -16.29 5.05 5.50
CA GLU A 123 -17.29 5.71 6.35
C GLU A 123 -18.50 4.82 6.63
N ARG A 124 -18.91 4.00 5.66
CA ARG A 124 -20.05 3.05 5.80
C ARG A 124 -19.69 1.79 6.56
N VAL A 125 -18.40 1.50 6.72
CA VAL A 125 -17.88 0.29 7.39
C VAL A 125 -17.50 0.59 8.84
N GLY A 126 -17.15 1.84 9.16
CA GLY A 126 -16.56 2.22 10.44
C GLY A 126 -17.43 1.95 11.68
N GLY A 127 -18.76 2.10 11.56
CA GLY A 127 -19.67 1.86 12.69
C GLY A 127 -19.32 2.74 13.90
N ASP A 128 -19.19 2.11 15.06
CA ASP A 128 -18.90 2.74 16.37
C ASP A 128 -17.44 2.58 16.84
N LEU A 129 -16.52 2.24 15.91
CA LEU A 129 -15.10 2.08 16.22
C LEU A 129 -14.48 3.37 16.73
N THR A 130 -13.72 3.26 17.81
CA THR A 130 -13.00 4.37 18.43
C THR A 130 -11.59 4.54 17.86
N ALA A 131 -11.03 5.75 17.96
CA ALA A 131 -9.64 6.01 17.58
C ALA A 131 -8.66 5.08 18.32
N ALA A 132 -8.87 4.82 19.60
CA ALA A 132 -8.00 3.97 20.41
C ALA A 132 -7.99 2.50 19.93
N GLU A 133 -9.12 1.99 19.44
CA GLU A 133 -9.20 0.63 18.84
C GLU A 133 -8.46 0.56 17.51
N LEU A 134 -8.61 1.59 16.67
CA LEU A 134 -7.90 1.69 15.41
C LEU A 134 -6.40 1.84 15.60
N ASP A 135 -5.95 2.72 16.50
CA ASP A 135 -4.54 2.91 16.83
C ASP A 135 -3.92 1.62 17.40
N GLY A 136 -4.66 0.92 18.27
CA GLY A 136 -4.25 -0.38 18.81
C GLY A 136 -4.10 -1.42 17.71
N THR A 137 -5.03 -1.49 16.78
CA THR A 137 -5.01 -2.41 15.64
C THR A 137 -3.82 -2.13 14.72
N LEU A 138 -3.62 -0.87 14.33
CA LEU A 138 -2.49 -0.46 13.48
C LEU A 138 -1.14 -0.77 14.15
N ARG A 139 -1.01 -0.53 15.45
CA ARG A 139 0.20 -0.87 16.21
C ARG A 139 0.51 -2.37 16.18
N VAL A 140 -0.51 -3.23 16.33
CA VAL A 140 -0.33 -4.69 16.26
C VAL A 140 0.12 -5.11 14.86
N LEU A 141 -0.54 -4.60 13.81
CA LEU A 141 -0.22 -4.91 12.42
C LEU A 141 1.20 -4.46 12.05
N HIS A 142 1.60 -3.25 12.40
CA HIS A 142 2.96 -2.76 12.18
C HIS A 142 4.01 -3.59 12.91
N HIS A 143 3.73 -4.00 14.16
CA HIS A 143 4.65 -4.85 14.90
C HIS A 143 4.82 -6.23 14.25
N MET A 144 3.72 -6.84 13.81
CA MET A 144 3.77 -8.12 13.07
C MET A 144 4.57 -8.00 11.78
N ASP A 145 4.33 -6.96 11.00
CA ASP A 145 5.02 -6.69 9.73
C ASP A 145 6.54 -6.58 9.94
N GLN A 146 6.97 -5.73 10.87
CA GLN A 146 8.40 -5.54 11.19
C GLN A 146 9.07 -6.82 11.69
N ALA A 147 8.36 -7.61 12.52
CA ALA A 147 8.89 -8.88 13.01
C ALA A 147 9.03 -9.92 11.89
N LEU A 148 8.07 -9.98 10.97
CA LEU A 148 8.11 -10.89 9.82
C LEU A 148 9.26 -10.52 8.86
N ILE A 149 9.46 -9.23 8.55
CA ILE A 149 10.59 -8.74 7.75
C ILE A 149 11.92 -9.16 8.38
N ALA A 150 12.06 -9.04 9.71
CA ALA A 150 13.28 -9.44 10.40
C ALA A 150 13.54 -10.96 10.27
N LEU A 151 12.51 -11.80 10.44
CA LEU A 151 12.60 -13.25 10.27
C LEU A 151 12.95 -13.67 8.84
N GLU A 152 12.41 -13.00 7.83
CA GLU A 152 12.75 -13.26 6.42
C GLU A 152 14.23 -12.97 6.14
N GLN A 153 14.78 -11.91 6.72
CA GLN A 153 16.21 -11.55 6.58
C GLN A 153 17.12 -12.56 7.28
N GLU A 154 16.68 -13.16 8.37
CA GLU A 154 17.42 -14.24 9.08
C GLU A 154 17.38 -15.55 8.30
N THR A 155 16.25 -15.90 7.68
CA THR A 155 16.04 -17.18 6.98
C THR A 155 16.65 -17.17 5.57
N GLY A 156 16.82 -16.00 4.95
CA GLY A 156 17.41 -15.84 3.62
C GLY A 156 18.95 -15.79 3.60
N ARG A 157 19.62 -16.03 4.75
CA ARG A 157 21.07 -16.20 4.88
C ARG A 157 21.45 -17.68 4.99
#